data_b5df2f62f385c9b4f15b492b3e2f7b29
#
_entry.id   b5df2f62f385c9b4f15b492b3e2f7b29
#
_cell.length_a   1.000
_cell.length_b   1.000
_cell.length_c   1.000
_cell.angle_alpha   90.00
_cell.angle_beta   90.00
_cell.angle_gamma   90.00
#
_symmetry.space_group_name_H-M   'P 1'
#
loop_
_entity.id
_entity.type
_entity.pdbx_description
1 polymer ?
#
loop_
_entity_poly.entity_id
_entity_poly.type
_entity_poly.pdbx_seq_one_letter_code
_entity_poly.pdbx_strand_id
1 'polypeptide(L)'
;MVLLGMYRSAMAVADRFVSWASPEVERQAEIDCCYERLQRAESYEEWVAVARHLDEIEGRLEWKHEPSSLLYDAKRIQQQCAEMTRLKAEGDFVAMSYWLRSSMQRNLGGMGNPKLHNHCHVGTKALIENYHEEMLRMLRNVCHCRDQDIALDDKLNFFAESRHALGKTALLLSGGASLGMYHFGVMKALHLQGLLPRVISGSSAGAIVLAILGTKTDDELHALLTTGPEHFQDQIRLDFFSANGSLHRKLKRVLTQGVVMDIVKLQEAVRFNIGDVTFAEAYSRTGRIINITVSPGNAFERPLLLNYLTAPNVLVWSAASASCALPGLYESVQLKAKASAATSCCTT
;
A
#
# COMPACT_ATOMS: atom_id res chain seq x y z
N MET A 1 -59.03 38.35 -16.32
CA MET A 1 -59.40 36.99 -15.86
C MET A 1 -58.78 35.85 -16.67
N VAL A 2 -58.55 36.01 -17.97
CA VAL A 2 -58.02 34.94 -18.87
C VAL A 2 -56.52 34.63 -18.56
N LEU A 3 -55.68 35.67 -18.32
CA LEU A 3 -54.24 35.47 -18.00
C LEU A 3 -53.97 34.77 -16.66
N LEU A 4 -54.84 34.97 -15.65
CA LEU A 4 -54.72 34.28 -14.37
C LEU A 4 -55.10 32.79 -14.47
N GLY A 5 -56.03 32.48 -15.38
CA GLY A 5 -56.38 31.06 -15.70
C GLY A 5 -55.26 30.30 -16.40
N MET A 6 -54.62 30.96 -17.37
CA MET A 6 -53.45 30.40 -18.08
C MET A 6 -52.25 30.15 -17.17
N TYR A 7 -51.98 31.10 -16.22
CA TYR A 7 -50.90 30.93 -15.27
C TYR A 7 -51.14 29.78 -14.26
N ARG A 8 -52.39 29.65 -13.78
CA ARG A 8 -52.79 28.50 -12.94
C ARG A 8 -52.75 27.17 -13.68
N SER A 9 -53.13 27.14 -14.95
CA SER A 9 -53.03 25.94 -15.75
C SER A 9 -51.55 25.58 -16.06
N ALA A 10 -50.69 26.56 -16.31
CA ALA A 10 -49.26 26.34 -16.49
C ALA A 10 -48.57 25.86 -15.22
N MET A 11 -48.92 26.42 -14.03
CA MET A 11 -48.43 25.94 -12.73
C MET A 11 -48.93 24.53 -12.41
N ALA A 12 -50.21 24.20 -12.68
CA ALA A 12 -50.75 22.85 -12.49
C ALA A 12 -50.12 21.81 -13.45
N VAL A 13 -49.70 22.23 -14.65
CA VAL A 13 -48.91 21.40 -15.58
C VAL A 13 -47.49 21.26 -15.11
N ALA A 14 -46.86 22.33 -14.59
CA ALA A 14 -45.53 22.27 -14.00
C ALA A 14 -45.49 21.39 -12.74
N ASP A 15 -46.49 21.51 -11.84
CA ASP A 15 -46.64 20.63 -10.67
C ASP A 15 -46.91 19.18 -11.04
N ARG A 16 -47.63 18.91 -12.14
CA ARG A 16 -47.76 17.57 -12.70
C ARG A 16 -46.47 17.06 -13.35
N PHE A 17 -45.69 17.92 -13.97
CA PHE A 17 -44.34 17.55 -14.49
C PHE A 17 -43.33 17.32 -13.36
N VAL A 18 -43.41 18.07 -12.25
CA VAL A 18 -42.61 17.84 -11.05
C VAL A 18 -43.04 16.55 -10.33
N SER A 19 -44.34 16.23 -10.32
CA SER A 19 -44.81 14.94 -9.77
C SER A 19 -44.53 13.74 -10.71
N TRP A 20 -43.97 13.98 -11.86
CA TRP A 20 -43.53 12.97 -12.86
C TRP A 20 -42.00 12.86 -12.96
N ALA A 21 -41.25 13.40 -12.02
CA ALA A 21 -39.90 12.91 -11.80
C ALA A 21 -40.07 11.45 -11.40
N SER A 22 -39.85 10.54 -12.38
CA SER A 22 -39.96 9.11 -12.09
C SER A 22 -39.01 8.82 -10.93
N PRO A 23 -39.34 7.87 -10.05
CA PRO A 23 -38.44 7.46 -8.93
C PRO A 23 -37.01 7.17 -9.41
N GLU A 24 -36.86 6.87 -10.69
CA GLU A 24 -35.57 6.66 -11.35
C GLU A 24 -34.77 7.96 -11.53
N VAL A 25 -35.41 9.09 -11.83
CA VAL A 25 -34.72 10.40 -11.97
C VAL A 25 -34.26 10.91 -10.63
N GLU A 26 -35.08 10.76 -9.57
CA GLU A 26 -34.66 11.11 -8.21
C GLU A 26 -33.51 10.24 -7.74
N ARG A 27 -33.58 8.92 -7.99
CA ARG A 27 -32.50 7.98 -7.67
C ARG A 27 -31.21 8.33 -8.40
N GLN A 28 -31.29 8.67 -9.71
CA GLN A 28 -30.12 9.06 -10.48
C GLN A 28 -29.49 10.35 -9.97
N ALA A 29 -30.30 11.35 -9.61
CA ALA A 29 -29.82 12.60 -9.02
C ALA A 29 -29.11 12.36 -7.66
N GLU A 30 -29.63 11.43 -6.86
CA GLU A 30 -29.02 11.03 -5.59
C GLU A 30 -27.67 10.31 -5.83
N ILE A 31 -27.59 9.42 -6.81
CA ILE A 31 -26.35 8.75 -7.21
C ILE A 31 -25.30 9.77 -7.65
N ASP A 32 -25.67 10.73 -8.51
CA ASP A 32 -24.76 11.77 -9.00
C ASP A 32 -24.25 12.64 -7.84
N CYS A 33 -25.13 13.01 -6.91
CA CYS A 33 -24.76 13.73 -5.69
C CYS A 33 -23.77 12.94 -4.82
N CYS A 34 -23.99 11.61 -4.67
CA CYS A 34 -23.06 10.74 -3.95
C CYS A 34 -21.67 10.70 -4.61
N TYR A 35 -21.59 10.59 -5.94
CA TYR A 35 -20.30 10.64 -6.65
C TYR A 35 -19.57 11.98 -6.47
N GLU A 36 -20.28 13.11 -6.49
CA GLU A 36 -19.67 14.41 -6.19
C GLU A 36 -19.14 14.48 -4.75
N ARG A 37 -19.90 13.95 -3.78
CA ARG A 37 -19.46 13.89 -2.37
C ARG A 37 -18.25 12.99 -2.19
N LEU A 38 -18.18 11.83 -2.87
CA LEU A 38 -17.00 10.96 -2.85
C LEU A 38 -15.74 11.68 -3.33
N GLN A 39 -15.86 12.52 -4.36
CA GLN A 39 -14.73 13.31 -4.87
C GLN A 39 -14.27 14.41 -3.90
N ARG A 40 -15.19 14.92 -3.06
CA ARG A 40 -14.93 16.00 -2.11
C ARG A 40 -14.61 15.51 -0.70
N ALA A 41 -14.72 14.22 -0.44
CA ALA A 41 -14.45 13.65 0.88
C ALA A 41 -13.01 13.91 1.31
N GLU A 42 -12.83 14.52 2.47
CA GLU A 42 -11.52 14.86 3.04
C GLU A 42 -10.99 13.75 3.97
N SER A 43 -11.87 12.87 4.45
CA SER A 43 -11.51 11.73 5.31
C SER A 43 -12.01 10.40 4.75
N TYR A 44 -11.36 9.31 5.19
CA TYR A 44 -11.78 7.95 4.84
C TYR A 44 -13.17 7.63 5.42
N GLU A 45 -13.47 8.12 6.60
CA GLU A 45 -14.75 7.92 7.29
C GLU A 45 -15.91 8.54 6.50
N GLU A 46 -15.72 9.76 6.01
CA GLU A 46 -16.69 10.44 5.14
C GLU A 46 -16.87 9.69 3.82
N TRP A 47 -15.76 9.30 3.20
CA TRP A 47 -15.77 8.55 1.96
C TRP A 47 -16.55 7.23 2.11
N VAL A 48 -16.24 6.45 3.14
CA VAL A 48 -16.89 5.15 3.42
C VAL A 48 -18.39 5.30 3.68
N ALA A 49 -18.79 6.35 4.41
CA ALA A 49 -20.22 6.58 4.70
C ALA A 49 -21.02 6.81 3.40
N VAL A 50 -20.48 7.67 2.52
CA VAL A 50 -21.12 7.95 1.21
C VAL A 50 -21.08 6.73 0.29
N ALA A 51 -19.96 6.00 0.26
CA ALA A 51 -19.77 4.82 -0.57
C ALA A 51 -20.72 3.67 -0.17
N ARG A 52 -20.99 3.48 1.14
CA ARG A 52 -21.99 2.50 1.63
C ARG A 52 -23.41 2.89 1.20
N HIS A 53 -23.74 4.17 1.33
CA HIS A 53 -25.04 4.66 0.88
C HIS A 53 -25.23 4.47 -0.63
N LEU A 54 -24.17 4.70 -1.40
CA LEU A 54 -24.17 4.45 -2.86
C LEU A 54 -24.38 2.97 -3.18
N ASP A 55 -23.71 2.05 -2.44
CA ASP A 55 -23.93 0.60 -2.59
C ASP A 55 -25.41 0.20 -2.32
N GLU A 56 -26.07 0.87 -1.37
CA GLU A 56 -27.50 0.66 -1.09
C GLU A 56 -28.38 1.12 -2.24
N ILE A 57 -28.19 2.36 -2.71
CA ILE A 57 -29.00 2.95 -3.79
C ILE A 57 -28.81 2.18 -5.10
N GLU A 58 -27.60 1.76 -5.40
CA GLU A 58 -27.28 0.99 -6.62
C GLU A 58 -27.73 -0.48 -6.53
N GLY A 59 -28.21 -0.94 -5.35
CA GLY A 59 -28.67 -2.32 -5.14
C GLY A 59 -27.56 -3.35 -5.07
N ARG A 60 -26.31 -2.91 -4.79
CA ARG A 60 -25.12 -3.79 -4.76
C ARG A 60 -25.09 -4.70 -3.53
N LEU A 61 -25.92 -4.39 -2.50
CA LEU A 61 -26.02 -5.19 -1.29
C LEU A 61 -26.61 -6.59 -1.54
N GLU A 62 -27.48 -6.77 -2.54
CA GLU A 62 -27.97 -8.09 -2.91
C GLU A 62 -26.82 -9.01 -3.32
N TRP A 63 -25.93 -8.52 -4.20
CA TRP A 63 -24.75 -9.26 -4.58
C TRP A 63 -23.82 -9.53 -3.38
N LYS A 64 -23.67 -8.57 -2.49
CA LYS A 64 -22.82 -8.70 -1.29
C LYS A 64 -23.30 -9.80 -0.37
N HIS A 65 -24.61 -9.91 -0.16
CA HIS A 65 -25.23 -10.88 0.77
C HIS A 65 -25.45 -12.25 0.14
N GLU A 66 -25.53 -12.37 -1.20
CA GLU A 66 -25.61 -13.65 -1.88
C GLU A 66 -24.25 -14.38 -1.79
N PRO A 67 -24.16 -15.52 -1.06
CA PRO A 67 -22.87 -16.19 -0.86
C PRO A 67 -22.32 -16.82 -2.13
N SER A 68 -23.19 -17.30 -3.03
CA SER A 68 -22.74 -18.04 -4.22
C SER A 68 -22.03 -17.17 -5.23
N SER A 69 -20.93 -17.67 -5.81
CA SER A 69 -20.19 -16.99 -6.85
C SER A 69 -19.24 -17.97 -7.56
N LEU A 70 -18.99 -17.73 -8.83
CA LEU A 70 -17.96 -18.45 -9.59
C LEU A 70 -16.53 -17.97 -9.28
N LEU A 71 -16.39 -16.88 -8.52
CA LEU A 71 -15.10 -16.24 -8.23
C LEU A 71 -14.38 -16.87 -7.03
N TYR A 72 -15.09 -17.62 -6.19
CA TYR A 72 -14.54 -18.26 -4.99
C TYR A 72 -15.42 -19.44 -4.54
N ASP A 73 -14.87 -20.34 -3.73
CA ASP A 73 -15.57 -21.49 -3.16
C ASP A 73 -16.34 -21.10 -1.88
N ALA A 74 -17.56 -20.63 -2.05
CA ALA A 74 -18.43 -20.22 -0.94
C ALA A 74 -18.72 -21.36 0.05
N LYS A 75 -18.90 -22.62 -0.43
CA LYS A 75 -19.20 -23.76 0.44
C LYS A 75 -18.04 -24.04 1.39
N ARG A 76 -16.82 -23.98 0.89
CA ARG A 76 -15.64 -24.18 1.71
C ARG A 76 -15.51 -23.10 2.80
N ILE A 77 -15.77 -21.83 2.46
CA ILE A 77 -15.74 -20.72 3.43
C ILE A 77 -16.84 -20.90 4.48
N GLN A 78 -18.08 -21.25 4.09
CA GLN A 78 -19.17 -21.52 5.01
C GLN A 78 -18.84 -22.64 6.00
N GLN A 79 -18.24 -23.75 5.52
CA GLN A 79 -17.81 -24.84 6.38
C GLN A 79 -16.78 -24.38 7.42
N GLN A 80 -15.82 -23.56 6.99
CA GLN A 80 -14.83 -23.00 7.91
C GLN A 80 -15.44 -22.04 8.94
N CYS A 81 -16.40 -21.20 8.53
CA CYS A 81 -17.14 -20.35 9.47
C CYS A 81 -17.94 -21.15 10.49
N ALA A 82 -18.60 -22.21 10.07
CA ALA A 82 -19.34 -23.10 10.95
C ALA A 82 -18.41 -23.78 11.98
N GLU A 83 -17.25 -24.27 11.54
CA GLU A 83 -16.27 -24.88 12.43
C GLU A 83 -15.67 -23.88 13.43
N MET A 84 -15.35 -22.67 12.99
CA MET A 84 -14.92 -21.59 13.89
C MET A 84 -15.99 -21.27 14.95
N THR A 85 -17.25 -21.25 14.56
CA THR A 85 -18.35 -21.00 15.48
C THR A 85 -18.51 -22.12 16.50
N ARG A 86 -18.37 -23.38 16.08
CA ARG A 86 -18.38 -24.56 16.95
C ARG A 86 -17.27 -24.50 18.00
N LEU A 87 -16.01 -24.32 17.56
CA LEU A 87 -14.84 -24.25 18.42
C LEU A 87 -14.93 -23.14 19.46
N LYS A 88 -15.50 -21.98 19.06
CA LYS A 88 -15.73 -20.87 20.00
C LYS A 88 -16.78 -21.20 21.05
N ALA A 89 -17.85 -21.91 20.66
CA ALA A 89 -18.91 -22.32 21.59
C ALA A 89 -18.40 -23.34 22.62
N GLU A 90 -17.48 -24.22 22.22
CA GLU A 90 -16.84 -25.19 23.11
C GLU A 90 -15.84 -24.55 24.07
N GLY A 91 -15.29 -23.38 23.72
CA GLY A 91 -14.31 -22.67 24.57
C GLY A 91 -12.96 -23.37 24.68
N ASP A 92 -12.63 -24.32 23.78
CA ASP A 92 -11.36 -25.03 23.78
C ASP A 92 -10.30 -24.23 23.01
N PHE A 93 -9.48 -23.49 23.77
CA PHE A 93 -8.43 -22.64 23.18
C PHE A 93 -7.31 -23.46 22.52
N VAL A 94 -7.06 -24.67 22.98
CA VAL A 94 -6.05 -25.55 22.39
C VAL A 94 -6.53 -26.02 21.02
N ALA A 95 -7.77 -26.49 20.90
CA ALA A 95 -8.37 -26.85 19.63
C ALA A 95 -8.46 -25.65 18.68
N MET A 96 -8.79 -24.45 19.16
CA MET A 96 -8.76 -23.21 18.36
C MET A 96 -7.36 -22.94 17.79
N SER A 97 -6.32 -23.05 18.63
CA SER A 97 -4.93 -22.80 18.18
C SER A 97 -4.48 -23.81 17.13
N TYR A 98 -4.82 -25.08 17.31
CA TYR A 98 -4.52 -26.15 16.35
C TYR A 98 -5.24 -25.93 15.00
N TRP A 99 -6.53 -25.59 15.06
CA TRP A 99 -7.30 -25.30 13.86
C TRP A 99 -6.76 -24.09 13.11
N LEU A 100 -6.42 -23.00 13.80
CA LEU A 100 -5.84 -21.81 13.20
C LEU A 100 -4.52 -22.11 12.48
N ARG A 101 -3.62 -22.92 13.10
CA ARG A 101 -2.35 -23.33 12.46
C ARG A 101 -2.56 -24.05 11.13
N SER A 102 -3.58 -24.90 11.06
CA SER A 102 -3.81 -25.77 9.88
C SER A 102 -4.67 -25.10 8.80
N SER A 103 -5.57 -24.17 9.18
CA SER A 103 -6.63 -23.65 8.31
C SER A 103 -6.44 -22.20 7.87
N MET A 104 -5.57 -21.44 8.54
CA MET A 104 -5.35 -20.04 8.23
C MET A 104 -4.57 -19.84 6.93
N GLN A 105 -5.27 -19.47 5.86
CA GLN A 105 -4.71 -19.24 4.53
C GLN A 105 -5.19 -17.90 3.97
N ARG A 106 -4.30 -17.15 3.28
CA ARG A 106 -4.64 -15.83 2.68
C ARG A 106 -5.65 -15.93 1.55
N ASN A 107 -5.61 -17.01 0.79
CA ASN A 107 -6.46 -17.18 -0.39
C ASN A 107 -7.24 -18.50 -0.30
N LEU A 108 -7.89 -18.74 0.86
CA LEU A 108 -8.74 -19.91 1.04
C LEU A 108 -9.89 -19.89 0.04
N GLY A 109 -10.07 -20.97 -0.71
CA GLY A 109 -11.15 -21.11 -1.67
C GLY A 109 -11.21 -20.02 -2.75
N GLY A 110 -10.11 -19.29 -3.00
CA GLY A 110 -10.09 -18.20 -3.99
C GLY A 110 -10.63 -16.87 -3.48
N MET A 111 -10.84 -16.68 -2.17
CA MET A 111 -11.38 -15.44 -1.60
C MET A 111 -10.51 -14.20 -1.83
N GLY A 112 -9.25 -14.36 -2.22
CA GLY A 112 -8.34 -13.26 -2.60
C GLY A 112 -8.45 -12.85 -4.07
N ASN A 113 -9.46 -13.29 -4.82
CA ASN A 113 -9.64 -12.92 -6.22
C ASN A 113 -9.94 -11.41 -6.35
N PRO A 114 -9.11 -10.63 -7.09
CA PRO A 114 -9.32 -9.19 -7.22
C PRO A 114 -10.68 -8.78 -7.78
N LYS A 115 -11.30 -9.63 -8.61
CA LYS A 115 -12.62 -9.36 -9.19
C LYS A 115 -13.73 -9.28 -8.14
N LEU A 116 -13.53 -9.85 -6.94
CA LEU A 116 -14.48 -9.76 -5.84
C LEU A 116 -14.63 -8.32 -5.28
N HIS A 117 -13.66 -7.44 -5.55
CA HIS A 117 -13.69 -6.05 -5.11
C HIS A 117 -14.23 -5.07 -6.17
N ASN A 118 -14.69 -5.58 -7.33
CA ASN A 118 -15.18 -4.73 -8.42
C ASN A 118 -16.70 -4.53 -8.40
N HIS A 119 -17.41 -5.15 -7.46
CA HIS A 119 -18.88 -5.15 -7.43
C HIS A 119 -19.48 -4.16 -6.44
N CYS A 120 -18.79 -3.88 -5.35
CA CYS A 120 -19.19 -2.91 -4.33
C CYS A 120 -18.12 -1.84 -4.19
N HIS A 121 -18.53 -0.65 -3.77
CA HIS A 121 -17.62 0.43 -3.41
C HIS A 121 -16.90 0.13 -2.11
N VAL A 122 -17.58 -0.54 -1.17
CA VAL A 122 -17.02 -0.89 0.14
C VAL A 122 -17.03 -2.40 0.36
N GLY A 123 -15.82 -2.94 0.53
CA GLY A 123 -15.64 -4.35 0.91
C GLY A 123 -15.88 -5.35 -0.22
N THR A 124 -16.39 -6.53 0.13
CA THR A 124 -16.64 -7.65 -0.77
C THR A 124 -17.85 -8.48 -0.28
N LYS A 125 -17.89 -9.76 -0.63
CA LYS A 125 -18.93 -10.69 -0.14
C LYS A 125 -18.99 -10.73 1.39
N ALA A 126 -20.16 -10.56 1.96
CA ALA A 126 -20.40 -10.58 3.40
C ALA A 126 -19.86 -11.88 4.06
N LEU A 127 -19.92 -13.01 3.35
CA LEU A 127 -19.39 -14.27 3.82
C LEU A 127 -17.86 -14.21 4.01
N ILE A 128 -17.12 -13.57 3.10
CA ILE A 128 -15.66 -13.40 3.19
C ILE A 128 -15.29 -12.45 4.33
N GLU A 129 -16.05 -11.34 4.46
CA GLU A 129 -15.85 -10.38 5.54
C GLU A 129 -16.07 -11.05 6.90
N ASN A 130 -17.17 -11.80 7.03
CA ASN A 130 -17.48 -12.56 8.25
C ASN A 130 -16.40 -13.62 8.57
N TYR A 131 -15.88 -14.32 7.57
CA TYR A 131 -14.77 -15.27 7.77
C TYR A 131 -13.55 -14.59 8.37
N HIS A 132 -13.15 -13.44 7.86
CA HIS A 132 -12.03 -12.69 8.40
C HIS A 132 -12.27 -12.18 9.82
N GLU A 133 -13.48 -11.67 10.11
CA GLU A 133 -13.85 -11.23 11.45
C GLU A 133 -13.82 -12.38 12.46
N GLU A 134 -14.39 -13.53 12.10
CA GLU A 134 -14.42 -14.71 12.95
C GLU A 134 -13.01 -15.25 13.23
N MET A 135 -12.16 -15.29 12.21
CA MET A 135 -10.73 -15.66 12.36
C MET A 135 -10.01 -14.71 13.31
N LEU A 136 -10.21 -13.39 13.16
CA LEU A 136 -9.62 -12.39 14.06
C LEU A 136 -10.14 -12.54 15.50
N ARG A 137 -11.43 -12.86 15.69
CA ARG A 137 -12.01 -13.13 17.02
C ARG A 137 -11.36 -14.36 17.66
N MET A 138 -11.16 -15.44 16.91
CA MET A 138 -10.46 -16.64 17.41
C MET A 138 -9.01 -16.33 17.80
N LEU A 139 -8.25 -15.59 16.96
CA LEU A 139 -6.89 -15.16 17.28
C LEU A 139 -6.85 -14.34 18.57
N ARG A 140 -7.80 -13.41 18.75
CA ARG A 140 -7.92 -12.63 19.99
C ARG A 140 -8.23 -13.50 21.20
N ASN A 141 -9.13 -14.48 21.04
CA ASN A 141 -9.47 -15.42 22.12
C ASN A 141 -8.23 -16.21 22.57
N VAL A 142 -7.44 -16.76 21.64
CA VAL A 142 -6.19 -17.46 21.94
C VAL A 142 -5.18 -16.51 22.58
N CYS A 143 -5.08 -15.26 22.14
CA CYS A 143 -4.18 -14.26 22.70
C CYS A 143 -4.51 -13.96 24.17
N HIS A 144 -5.82 -13.81 24.49
CA HIS A 144 -6.28 -13.38 25.81
C HIS A 144 -6.67 -14.53 26.74
N CYS A 145 -6.59 -15.81 26.31
CA CYS A 145 -6.84 -16.94 27.17
C CYS A 145 -5.85 -16.96 28.36
N ARG A 146 -6.24 -17.60 29.45
CA ARG A 146 -5.39 -17.68 30.65
C ARG A 146 -4.19 -18.58 30.42
N ASP A 147 -3.10 -18.37 31.15
CA ASP A 147 -1.90 -19.19 31.04
C ASP A 147 -2.12 -20.65 31.50
N GLN A 148 -3.21 -20.90 32.24
CA GLN A 148 -3.65 -22.26 32.58
C GLN A 148 -4.23 -23.00 31.38
N ASP A 149 -4.80 -22.30 30.41
CA ASP A 149 -5.40 -22.87 29.20
C ASP A 149 -4.32 -23.10 28.13
N ILE A 150 -3.44 -22.12 27.92
CA ILE A 150 -2.25 -22.23 27.03
C ILE A 150 -1.12 -21.41 27.68
N ALA A 151 0.04 -22.05 27.90
CA ALA A 151 1.21 -21.39 28.46
C ALA A 151 1.69 -20.24 27.57
N LEU A 152 2.32 -19.20 28.18
CA LEU A 152 2.79 -18.01 27.45
C LEU A 152 3.76 -18.38 26.32
N ASP A 153 4.69 -19.29 26.57
CA ASP A 153 5.66 -19.72 25.56
C ASP A 153 4.98 -20.41 24.36
N ASP A 154 3.94 -21.22 24.61
CA ASP A 154 3.15 -21.87 23.55
C ASP A 154 2.34 -20.86 22.76
N LYS A 155 1.78 -19.80 23.39
CA LYS A 155 1.14 -18.69 22.70
C LYS A 155 2.13 -17.94 21.78
N LEU A 156 3.31 -17.62 22.31
CA LEU A 156 4.36 -16.92 21.55
C LEU A 156 4.78 -17.76 20.32
N ASN A 157 5.01 -19.04 20.50
CA ASN A 157 5.34 -19.97 19.42
C ASN A 157 4.22 -20.06 18.39
N PHE A 158 2.97 -20.21 18.86
CA PHE A 158 1.78 -20.23 17.99
C PHE A 158 1.69 -19.00 17.10
N PHE A 159 1.83 -17.79 17.69
CA PHE A 159 1.74 -16.55 16.91
C PHE A 159 2.94 -16.37 15.97
N ALA A 160 4.14 -16.78 16.37
CA ALA A 160 5.32 -16.74 15.52
C ALA A 160 5.17 -17.65 14.29
N GLU A 161 4.74 -18.91 14.50
CA GLU A 161 4.50 -19.89 13.43
C GLU A 161 3.35 -19.46 12.52
N SER A 162 2.21 -19.03 13.08
CA SER A 162 1.05 -18.57 12.35
C SER A 162 1.38 -17.36 11.48
N ARG A 163 2.15 -16.41 12.00
CA ARG A 163 2.64 -15.26 11.23
C ARG A 163 3.57 -15.67 10.11
N HIS A 164 4.42 -16.67 10.35
CA HIS A 164 5.32 -17.19 9.32
C HIS A 164 4.54 -17.91 8.21
N ALA A 165 3.60 -18.78 8.57
CA ALA A 165 2.77 -19.55 7.63
C ALA A 165 1.85 -18.65 6.78
N LEU A 166 1.21 -17.64 7.40
CA LEU A 166 0.38 -16.67 6.68
C LEU A 166 1.20 -15.79 5.72
N GLY A 167 2.50 -15.63 5.99
CA GLY A 167 3.43 -14.85 5.20
C GLY A 167 3.33 -13.34 5.46
N LYS A 168 4.18 -12.59 4.77
CA LYS A 168 4.27 -11.12 4.89
C LYS A 168 3.77 -10.46 3.62
N THR A 169 3.12 -9.31 3.77
CA THR A 169 2.80 -8.41 2.64
C THR A 169 4.04 -7.60 2.28
N ALA A 170 4.29 -7.41 1.00
CA ALA A 170 5.31 -6.52 0.50
C ALA A 170 4.68 -5.40 -0.35
N LEU A 171 5.17 -4.16 -0.19
CA LEU A 171 4.84 -3.04 -1.04
C LEU A 171 5.91 -2.91 -2.12
N LEU A 172 5.49 -2.92 -3.39
CA LEU A 172 6.39 -2.78 -4.54
C LEU A 172 6.19 -1.40 -5.17
N LEU A 173 7.21 -0.56 -5.11
CA LEU A 173 7.23 0.78 -5.70
C LEU A 173 7.92 0.73 -7.05
N SER A 174 7.15 0.85 -8.12
CA SER A 174 7.65 0.79 -9.49
C SER A 174 8.46 2.03 -9.87
N GLY A 175 9.27 1.92 -10.93
CA GLY A 175 9.84 3.06 -11.62
C GLY A 175 8.76 3.87 -12.34
N GLY A 176 9.08 5.10 -12.71
CA GLY A 176 8.14 5.98 -13.41
C GLY A 176 8.61 7.42 -13.54
N ALA A 177 9.92 7.67 -13.42
CA ALA A 177 10.50 9.02 -13.45
C ALA A 177 9.75 9.97 -12.49
N SER A 178 9.27 11.13 -12.97
CA SER A 178 8.54 12.10 -12.14
C SER A 178 7.22 11.56 -11.56
N LEU A 179 6.59 10.57 -12.20
CA LEU A 179 5.37 9.92 -11.67
C LEU A 179 5.64 9.14 -10.38
N GLY A 180 6.90 8.76 -10.12
CA GLY A 180 7.30 8.15 -8.85
C GLY A 180 7.04 9.01 -7.62
N MET A 181 6.80 10.31 -7.78
CA MET A 181 6.42 11.21 -6.67
C MET A 181 5.08 10.82 -6.03
N TYR A 182 4.17 10.20 -6.79
CA TYR A 182 2.91 9.68 -6.22
C TYR A 182 3.13 8.61 -5.15
N HIS A 183 4.27 7.92 -5.15
CA HIS A 183 4.61 6.95 -4.11
C HIS A 183 4.72 7.58 -2.72
N PHE A 184 5.10 8.87 -2.60
CA PHE A 184 5.08 9.57 -1.32
C PHE A 184 3.66 9.61 -0.74
N GLY A 185 2.65 9.93 -1.57
CA GLY A 185 1.24 9.94 -1.17
C GLY A 185 0.73 8.56 -0.78
N VAL A 186 1.09 7.53 -1.54
CA VAL A 186 0.73 6.13 -1.24
C VAL A 186 1.33 5.70 0.10
N MET A 187 2.63 5.93 0.33
CA MET A 187 3.29 5.59 1.59
C MET A 187 2.72 6.39 2.76
N LYS A 188 2.40 7.67 2.57
CA LYS A 188 1.72 8.50 3.57
C LYS A 188 0.38 7.90 3.96
N ALA A 189 -0.48 7.60 3.00
CA ALA A 189 -1.80 7.03 3.25
C ALA A 189 -1.71 5.69 4.00
N LEU A 190 -0.84 4.79 3.55
CA LEU A 190 -0.63 3.49 4.22
C LEU A 190 -0.04 3.65 5.63
N HIS A 191 0.89 4.57 5.83
CA HIS A 191 1.48 4.82 7.15
C HIS A 191 0.46 5.38 8.14
N LEU A 192 -0.32 6.39 7.75
CA LEU A 192 -1.33 7.01 8.60
C LEU A 192 -2.45 6.04 9.00
N GLN A 193 -2.74 5.05 8.15
CA GLN A 193 -3.71 4.00 8.42
C GLN A 193 -3.11 2.77 9.15
N GLY A 194 -1.83 2.81 9.50
CA GLY A 194 -1.14 1.67 10.15
C GLY A 194 -1.00 0.44 9.24
N LEU A 195 -1.13 0.62 7.92
CA LEU A 195 -1.12 -0.45 6.91
C LEU A 195 0.21 -0.56 6.14
N LEU A 196 1.20 0.30 6.44
CA LEU A 196 2.48 0.27 5.73
C LEU A 196 3.23 -1.04 6.00
N PRO A 197 3.47 -1.88 4.97
CA PRO A 197 4.19 -3.13 5.16
C PRO A 197 5.63 -2.91 5.59
N ARG A 198 6.17 -3.85 6.39
CA ARG A 198 7.60 -3.83 6.78
C ARG A 198 8.54 -4.22 5.63
N VAL A 199 8.04 -4.96 4.64
CA VAL A 199 8.80 -5.35 3.45
C VAL A 199 8.43 -4.40 2.33
N ILE A 200 9.39 -3.61 1.86
CA ILE A 200 9.17 -2.65 0.78
C ILE A 200 10.28 -2.82 -0.25
N SER A 201 9.89 -2.89 -1.52
CA SER A 201 10.83 -2.96 -2.65
C SER A 201 10.64 -1.77 -3.57
N GLY A 202 11.72 -1.23 -4.09
CA GLY A 202 11.70 -0.09 -5.01
C GLY A 202 12.62 -0.29 -6.22
N SER A 203 12.19 0.26 -7.35
CA SER A 203 12.97 0.33 -8.58
C SER A 203 12.97 1.75 -9.13
N SER A 204 14.11 2.26 -9.56
CA SER A 204 14.26 3.60 -10.14
C SER A 204 13.64 4.69 -9.23
N ALA A 205 12.66 5.47 -9.69
CA ALA A 205 11.98 6.47 -8.87
C ALA A 205 11.39 5.88 -7.57
N GLY A 206 10.85 4.66 -7.62
CA GLY A 206 10.40 3.94 -6.43
C GLY A 206 11.53 3.63 -5.45
N ALA A 207 12.76 3.38 -5.94
CA ALA A 207 13.93 3.18 -5.09
C ALA A 207 14.36 4.48 -4.38
N ILE A 208 14.22 5.64 -5.03
CA ILE A 208 14.48 6.95 -4.40
C ILE A 208 13.50 7.19 -3.25
N VAL A 209 12.21 7.05 -3.51
CA VAL A 209 11.16 7.24 -2.48
C VAL A 209 11.37 6.27 -1.32
N LEU A 210 11.64 4.99 -1.64
CA LEU A 210 11.96 3.98 -0.64
C LEU A 210 13.20 4.33 0.18
N ALA A 211 14.28 4.80 -0.45
CA ALA A 211 15.50 5.19 0.24
C ALA A 211 15.24 6.34 1.23
N ILE A 212 14.46 7.35 0.81
CA ILE A 212 14.13 8.52 1.65
C ILE A 212 13.22 8.14 2.82
N LEU A 213 12.13 7.43 2.56
CA LEU A 213 11.12 7.13 3.58
C LEU A 213 11.43 5.86 4.37
N GLY A 214 11.98 4.83 3.72
CA GLY A 214 12.22 3.52 4.31
C GLY A 214 13.37 3.50 5.34
N THR A 215 14.31 4.46 5.28
CA THR A 215 15.42 4.61 6.23
C THR A 215 15.06 5.38 7.49
N LYS A 216 13.85 5.98 7.57
CA LYS A 216 13.39 6.74 8.73
C LYS A 216 12.65 5.84 9.73
N THR A 217 12.80 6.12 11.02
CA THR A 217 11.99 5.46 12.07
C THR A 217 10.51 5.77 11.90
N ASP A 218 9.62 5.08 12.60
CA ASP A 218 8.17 5.32 12.50
C ASP A 218 7.81 6.74 12.96
N ASP A 219 8.47 7.27 14.00
CA ASP A 219 8.25 8.63 14.51
C ASP A 219 8.76 9.69 13.51
N GLU A 220 9.97 9.51 12.96
CA GLU A 220 10.53 10.39 11.95
C GLU A 220 9.70 10.39 10.67
N LEU A 221 9.19 9.22 10.28
CA LEU A 221 8.33 9.07 9.12
C LEU A 221 6.99 9.76 9.35
N HIS A 222 6.40 9.59 10.53
CA HIS A 222 5.15 10.24 10.91
C HIS A 222 5.32 11.76 10.91
N ALA A 223 6.35 12.28 11.56
CA ALA A 223 6.63 13.73 11.58
C ALA A 223 6.80 14.30 10.17
N LEU A 224 7.55 13.60 9.31
CA LEU A 224 7.78 14.04 7.94
C LEU A 224 6.49 14.05 7.10
N LEU A 225 5.68 12.99 7.20
CA LEU A 225 4.48 12.81 6.35
C LEU A 225 3.27 13.64 6.84
N THR A 226 3.23 14.05 8.12
CA THR A 226 2.20 14.92 8.67
C THR A 226 2.52 16.41 8.53
N THR A 227 3.78 16.73 8.23
CA THR A 227 4.19 18.11 7.92
C THR A 227 3.46 18.63 6.69
N GLY A 228 3.04 19.89 6.73
CA GLY A 228 2.37 20.54 5.61
C GLY A 228 3.26 20.61 4.34
N PRO A 229 2.65 20.78 3.16
CA PRO A 229 3.38 20.70 1.88
C PRO A 229 4.50 21.74 1.75
N GLU A 230 4.38 22.89 2.39
CA GLU A 230 5.41 23.93 2.39
C GLU A 230 6.68 23.47 3.11
N HIS A 231 6.53 22.91 4.30
CA HIS A 231 7.67 22.44 5.10
C HIS A 231 8.23 21.10 4.61
N PHE A 232 7.43 20.29 3.88
CA PHE A 232 7.91 19.05 3.28
C PHE A 232 8.99 19.30 2.23
N GLN A 233 8.85 20.38 1.42
CA GLN A 233 9.84 20.78 0.42
C GLN A 233 11.14 21.28 1.04
N ASP A 234 11.08 21.86 2.24
CA ASP A 234 12.27 22.31 2.97
C ASP A 234 13.04 21.13 3.59
N GLN A 235 12.35 20.05 3.93
CA GLN A 235 12.94 18.87 4.58
C GLN A 235 13.47 17.82 3.60
N ILE A 236 12.92 17.78 2.38
CA ILE A 236 13.31 16.81 1.35
C ILE A 236 13.77 17.53 0.08
N ARG A 237 15.00 17.24 -0.30
CA ARG A 237 15.56 17.74 -1.55
C ARG A 237 15.11 16.87 -2.72
N LEU A 238 14.23 17.41 -3.58
CA LEU A 238 13.64 16.72 -4.73
C LEU A 238 14.10 17.29 -6.08
N ASP A 239 15.16 18.08 -6.11
CA ASP A 239 15.64 18.80 -7.30
C ASP A 239 16.30 17.91 -8.37
N PHE A 240 16.39 16.60 -8.12
CA PHE A 240 16.98 15.64 -9.04
C PHE A 240 16.20 15.42 -10.36
N PHE A 241 14.93 15.81 -10.41
CA PHE A 241 14.15 15.81 -11.65
C PHE A 241 14.07 17.17 -12.32
N SER A 242 14.61 18.21 -11.69
CA SER A 242 14.54 19.54 -12.27
C SER A 242 15.40 19.62 -13.54
N ALA A 243 14.68 19.74 -14.64
CA ALA A 243 15.26 19.90 -15.98
C ALA A 243 15.91 21.29 -16.18
N ASN A 244 16.35 21.98 -15.12
CA ASN A 244 16.92 23.32 -15.12
C ASN A 244 18.32 23.40 -15.77
N GLY A 245 18.46 22.80 -16.95
CA GLY A 245 19.60 22.99 -17.80
C GLY A 245 19.18 23.57 -19.15
N SER A 246 19.86 24.62 -19.63
CA SER A 246 19.64 25.12 -20.97
C SER A 246 19.71 23.95 -21.96
N LEU A 247 18.83 23.95 -22.97
CA LEU A 247 18.79 22.93 -24.03
C LEU A 247 20.19 22.66 -24.62
N HIS A 248 21.02 23.72 -24.70
CA HIS A 248 22.40 23.66 -25.15
C HIS A 248 23.30 22.79 -24.24
N ARG A 249 23.14 22.84 -22.92
CA ARG A 249 23.88 21.98 -21.97
C ARG A 249 23.48 20.51 -22.09
N LYS A 250 22.20 20.24 -22.29
CA LYS A 250 21.66 18.87 -22.50
C LYS A 250 22.18 18.29 -23.81
N LEU A 251 22.15 19.09 -24.90
CA LEU A 251 22.67 18.68 -26.22
C LEU A 251 24.16 18.42 -26.16
N LYS A 252 24.94 19.29 -25.50
CA LYS A 252 26.38 19.10 -25.31
C LYS A 252 26.69 17.80 -24.54
N ARG A 253 25.93 17.47 -23.47
CA ARG A 253 26.11 16.20 -22.74
C ARG A 253 25.80 14.97 -23.60
N VAL A 254 24.71 15.01 -24.34
CA VAL A 254 24.37 13.92 -25.28
C VAL A 254 25.48 13.69 -26.25
N LEU A 255 26.06 14.76 -26.83
CA LEU A 255 27.14 14.67 -27.81
C LEU A 255 28.51 14.27 -27.21
N THR A 256 28.77 14.59 -25.94
CA THR A 256 30.09 14.32 -25.32
C THR A 256 30.10 13.08 -24.42
N GLN A 257 28.98 12.74 -23.80
CA GLN A 257 28.86 11.68 -22.78
C GLN A 257 27.76 10.64 -23.10
N GLY A 258 26.96 10.88 -24.14
CA GLY A 258 25.87 9.97 -24.51
C GLY A 258 24.68 9.93 -23.51
N VAL A 259 24.60 10.87 -22.53
CA VAL A 259 23.60 10.92 -21.49
C VAL A 259 22.97 12.30 -21.35
N VAL A 260 21.71 12.34 -20.91
CA VAL A 260 20.92 13.59 -20.84
C VAL A 260 21.04 14.26 -19.47
N MET A 261 21.12 13.47 -18.40
CA MET A 261 21.03 13.95 -17.02
C MET A 261 22.32 13.68 -16.22
N ASP A 262 22.51 14.45 -15.15
CA ASP A 262 23.68 14.38 -14.28
C ASP A 262 23.43 13.42 -13.12
N ILE A 263 24.11 12.30 -13.12
CA ILE A 263 24.00 11.30 -12.06
C ILE A 263 24.53 11.82 -10.72
N VAL A 264 25.54 12.70 -10.73
CA VAL A 264 26.13 13.26 -9.51
C VAL A 264 25.12 14.07 -8.73
N LYS A 265 24.30 14.87 -9.41
CA LYS A 265 23.21 15.62 -8.75
C LYS A 265 22.18 14.74 -8.11
N LEU A 266 21.82 13.63 -8.76
CA LEU A 266 20.92 12.64 -8.19
C LEU A 266 21.53 12.02 -6.93
N GLN A 267 22.81 11.62 -6.99
CA GLN A 267 23.52 11.05 -5.84
C GLN A 267 23.59 12.02 -4.66
N GLU A 268 23.93 13.28 -4.92
CA GLU A 268 24.00 14.34 -3.91
C GLU A 268 22.64 14.58 -3.25
N ALA A 269 21.58 14.66 -4.05
CA ALA A 269 20.23 14.89 -3.52
C ALA A 269 19.71 13.69 -2.69
N VAL A 270 19.90 12.46 -3.17
CA VAL A 270 19.50 11.27 -2.40
C VAL A 270 20.33 11.14 -1.12
N ARG A 271 21.66 11.33 -1.23
CA ARG A 271 22.58 11.30 -0.08
C ARG A 271 22.25 12.38 0.95
N PHE A 272 21.87 13.58 0.51
CA PHE A 272 21.44 14.66 1.41
C PHE A 272 20.22 14.25 2.26
N ASN A 273 19.25 13.56 1.67
CA ASN A 273 18.01 13.17 2.34
C ASN A 273 18.18 12.04 3.35
N ILE A 274 19.15 11.14 3.16
CA ILE A 274 19.29 9.92 3.96
C ILE A 274 20.64 9.77 4.66
N GLY A 275 21.64 10.54 4.26
CA GLY A 275 23.01 10.39 4.75
C GLY A 275 23.69 9.11 4.25
N ASP A 276 24.81 8.78 4.88
CA ASP A 276 25.60 7.57 4.56
C ASP A 276 25.10 6.37 5.39
N VAL A 277 23.87 5.94 5.14
CA VAL A 277 23.23 4.80 5.80
C VAL A 277 23.35 3.55 4.94
N THR A 278 23.78 2.43 5.53
CA THR A 278 23.83 1.11 4.87
C THR A 278 22.50 0.38 5.00
N PHE A 279 22.31 -0.70 4.22
CA PHE A 279 21.11 -1.54 4.36
C PHE A 279 20.99 -2.19 5.73
N ALA A 280 22.12 -2.63 6.33
CA ALA A 280 22.13 -3.21 7.66
C ALA A 280 21.76 -2.17 8.74
N GLU A 281 22.33 -0.96 8.66
CA GLU A 281 22.02 0.14 9.57
C GLU A 281 20.55 0.58 9.45
N ALA A 282 20.02 0.68 8.23
CA ALA A 282 18.61 0.99 7.98
C ALA A 282 17.69 -0.06 8.61
N TYR A 283 18.00 -1.35 8.43
CA TYR A 283 17.22 -2.43 9.02
C TYR A 283 17.31 -2.43 10.56
N SER A 284 18.49 -2.29 11.12
CA SER A 284 18.70 -2.23 12.58
C SER A 284 17.93 -1.08 13.22
N ARG A 285 17.88 0.07 12.55
CA ARG A 285 17.21 1.28 13.04
C ARG A 285 15.68 1.22 12.94
N THR A 286 15.15 0.65 11.85
CA THR A 286 13.73 0.77 11.49
C THR A 286 12.95 -0.55 11.59
N GLY A 287 13.65 -1.69 11.57
CA GLY A 287 13.05 -3.01 11.40
C GLY A 287 12.35 -3.22 10.03
N ARG A 288 12.47 -2.26 9.09
CA ARG A 288 11.95 -2.40 7.73
C ARG A 288 12.95 -3.10 6.83
N ILE A 289 12.44 -4.00 5.99
CA ILE A 289 13.21 -4.70 4.97
C ILE A 289 13.12 -3.90 3.68
N ILE A 290 14.17 -3.11 3.43
CA ILE A 290 14.31 -2.30 2.22
C ILE A 290 14.97 -3.16 1.14
N ASN A 291 14.32 -3.26 -0.02
CA ASN A 291 14.84 -3.98 -1.19
C ASN A 291 14.96 -3.01 -2.36
N ILE A 292 16.13 -2.90 -2.95
CA ILE A 292 16.35 -2.08 -4.15
C ILE A 292 16.80 -2.99 -5.28
N THR A 293 16.08 -2.94 -6.40
CA THR A 293 16.43 -3.69 -7.61
C THR A 293 17.42 -2.89 -8.45
N VAL A 294 18.53 -3.50 -8.84
CA VAL A 294 19.58 -2.90 -9.68
C VAL A 294 19.86 -3.83 -10.86
N SER A 295 19.91 -3.27 -12.06
CA SER A 295 20.33 -3.99 -13.26
C SER A 295 21.83 -3.79 -13.49
N PRO A 296 22.63 -4.86 -13.60
CA PRO A 296 24.02 -4.78 -14.00
C PRO A 296 24.19 -4.13 -15.37
N GLY A 297 25.35 -3.51 -15.61
CA GLY A 297 25.67 -2.92 -16.91
C GLY A 297 25.88 -3.94 -18.04
N ASN A 298 26.06 -5.22 -17.68
CA ASN A 298 26.17 -6.31 -18.63
C ASN A 298 24.78 -6.95 -18.85
N ALA A 299 24.32 -6.97 -20.10
CA ALA A 299 22.99 -7.49 -20.46
C ALA A 299 22.80 -9.00 -20.18
N PHE A 300 23.88 -9.74 -19.97
CA PHE A 300 23.84 -11.17 -19.65
C PHE A 300 23.74 -11.48 -18.15
N GLU A 301 23.90 -10.48 -17.29
CA GLU A 301 23.79 -10.64 -15.86
C GLU A 301 22.35 -10.43 -15.39
N ARG A 302 21.97 -11.20 -14.36
CA ARG A 302 20.62 -11.07 -13.78
C ARG A 302 20.51 -9.82 -12.92
N PRO A 303 19.32 -9.18 -12.86
CA PRO A 303 19.07 -8.12 -11.92
C PRO A 303 19.37 -8.54 -10.48
N LEU A 304 19.99 -7.65 -9.72
CA LEU A 304 20.35 -7.87 -8.32
C LEU A 304 19.28 -7.24 -7.41
N LEU A 305 18.91 -7.96 -6.35
CA LEU A 305 18.09 -7.43 -5.27
C LEU A 305 18.98 -7.12 -4.07
N LEU A 306 19.19 -5.84 -3.82
CA LEU A 306 20.03 -5.35 -2.73
C LEU A 306 19.19 -5.09 -1.48
N ASN A 307 19.59 -5.69 -0.36
CA ASN A 307 18.95 -5.54 0.95
C ASN A 307 19.95 -5.84 2.07
N TYR A 308 19.48 -5.82 3.31
CA TYR A 308 20.32 -6.05 4.50
C TYR A 308 20.97 -7.45 4.57
N LEU A 309 20.45 -8.44 3.83
CA LEU A 309 21.04 -9.79 3.75
C LEU A 309 22.03 -9.92 2.60
N THR A 310 21.65 -9.42 1.41
CA THR A 310 22.46 -9.60 0.18
C THR A 310 23.57 -8.56 0.02
N ALA A 311 23.38 -7.38 0.63
CA ALA A 311 24.29 -6.24 0.49
C ALA A 311 24.34 -5.38 1.78
N PRO A 312 24.66 -5.96 2.96
CA PRO A 312 24.51 -5.29 4.26
C PRO A 312 25.28 -3.98 4.37
N ASN A 313 26.49 -3.92 3.83
CA ASN A 313 27.40 -2.79 3.93
C ASN A 313 27.25 -1.75 2.82
N VAL A 314 26.41 -2.02 1.80
CA VAL A 314 26.18 -1.09 0.69
C VAL A 314 25.37 0.10 1.19
N LEU A 315 25.77 1.30 0.73
CA LEU A 315 25.07 2.55 1.03
C LEU A 315 23.75 2.62 0.24
N VAL A 316 22.65 2.83 0.95
CA VAL A 316 21.30 2.83 0.35
C VAL A 316 21.16 3.87 -0.75
N TRP A 317 21.77 5.07 -0.60
CA TRP A 317 21.72 6.11 -1.62
C TRP A 317 22.44 5.69 -2.92
N SER A 318 23.55 4.95 -2.81
CA SER A 318 24.27 4.48 -4.00
C SER A 318 23.49 3.41 -4.76
N ALA A 319 22.78 2.53 -4.03
CA ALA A 319 21.88 1.53 -4.61
C ALA A 319 20.66 2.19 -5.30
N ALA A 320 20.04 3.20 -4.67
CA ALA A 320 18.95 3.96 -5.28
C ALA A 320 19.38 4.68 -6.55
N SER A 321 20.57 5.30 -6.53
CA SER A 321 21.15 5.96 -7.72
C SER A 321 21.47 4.94 -8.83
N ALA A 322 22.02 3.78 -8.49
CA ALA A 322 22.29 2.71 -9.45
C ALA A 322 21.00 2.16 -10.07
N SER A 323 19.92 2.05 -9.28
CA SER A 323 18.60 1.65 -9.78
C SER A 323 18.01 2.65 -10.78
N CYS A 324 18.42 3.90 -10.72
CA CYS A 324 18.00 4.97 -11.64
C CYS A 324 18.87 5.12 -12.87
N ALA A 325 20.01 4.44 -12.93
CA ALA A 325 21.01 4.57 -14.00
C ALA A 325 20.55 3.90 -15.30
N LEU A 326 19.47 4.44 -15.89
CA LEU A 326 18.96 3.98 -17.18
C LEU A 326 19.93 4.38 -18.31
N PRO A 327 20.38 3.43 -19.16
CA PRO A 327 21.25 3.73 -20.30
C PRO A 327 20.67 4.83 -21.21
N GLY A 328 21.50 5.78 -21.62
CA GLY A 328 21.10 6.95 -22.40
C GLY A 328 20.49 8.09 -21.58
N LEU A 329 20.00 7.85 -20.38
CA LEU A 329 19.49 8.90 -19.49
C LEU A 329 20.57 9.34 -18.48
N TYR A 330 21.22 8.39 -17.84
CA TYR A 330 22.27 8.59 -16.84
C TYR A 330 23.49 7.72 -17.15
N GLU A 331 24.63 8.12 -16.61
CA GLU A 331 25.84 7.28 -16.59
C GLU A 331 25.67 6.10 -15.63
N SER A 332 26.44 5.02 -15.86
CA SER A 332 26.47 3.87 -14.96
C SER A 332 27.02 4.27 -13.58
N VAL A 333 26.43 3.68 -12.52
CA VAL A 333 26.78 3.97 -11.13
C VAL A 333 27.46 2.77 -10.50
N GLN A 334 28.61 3.00 -9.87
CA GLN A 334 29.23 2.00 -8.99
C GLN A 334 28.58 2.02 -7.60
N LEU A 335 28.27 0.84 -7.07
CA LEU A 335 27.80 0.71 -5.69
C LEU A 335 28.91 1.10 -4.72
N LYS A 336 28.55 1.89 -3.69
CA LYS A 336 29.46 2.28 -2.62
C LYS A 336 29.07 1.56 -1.33
N ALA A 337 30.09 1.13 -0.57
CA ALA A 337 29.91 0.41 0.68
C ALA A 337 30.81 1.00 1.79
N LYS A 338 30.40 0.84 3.02
CA LYS A 338 31.29 1.10 4.17
C LYS A 338 32.23 -0.08 4.36
N ALA A 339 33.49 0.20 4.67
CA ALA A 339 34.44 -0.86 5.05
C ALA A 339 33.92 -1.59 6.30
N SER A 340 33.97 -2.92 6.29
CA SER A 340 33.65 -3.71 7.48
C SER A 340 34.70 -3.45 8.54
N ALA A 341 34.28 -3.15 9.77
CA ALA A 341 35.20 -2.97 10.92
C ALA A 341 35.99 -4.24 11.28
N ALA A 342 35.75 -5.37 10.59
CA ALA A 342 36.36 -6.66 10.87
C ALA A 342 37.74 -6.89 10.22
N THR A 343 38.27 -5.93 9.43
CA THR A 343 39.52 -6.14 8.69
C THR A 343 40.76 -5.49 9.34
N SER A 344 40.66 -4.96 10.57
CA SER A 344 41.81 -4.34 11.25
C SER A 344 42.50 -5.24 12.29
N CYS A 345 42.25 -6.54 12.30
CA CYS A 345 42.83 -7.45 13.31
C CYS A 345 43.50 -8.67 12.65
N CYS A 346 44.36 -8.48 11.66
CA CYS A 346 45.37 -9.49 11.24
C CYS A 346 46.44 -8.83 10.38
N THR A 347 47.32 -8.02 11.01
CA THR A 347 48.72 -7.82 10.55
C THR A 347 49.55 -7.51 11.75
N THR A 348 50.01 -8.55 12.43
CA THR A 348 51.31 -8.61 13.09
C THR A 348 51.90 -9.99 12.83
#